data_00d17e5fd0609613202519773371e32d
#
_entry.id   00d17e5fd0609613202519773371e32d
#
_cell.length_a   1.000
_cell.length_b   1.000
_cell.length_c   1.000
_cell.angle_alpha   90.00
_cell.angle_beta   90.00
_cell.angle_gamma   90.00
#
_symmetry.space_group_name_H-M   'P 1'
#
loop_
_entity.id
_entity.type
_entity.pdbx_description
1 polymer ?
#
loop_
_entity_poly.entity_id
_entity_poly.type
_entity_poly.pdbx_seq_one_letter_code
_entity_poly.pdbx_strand_id
1 'polypeptide(L)' 'MQRVKYDKVEVYHGNSKKKFPVYEIYLDDMIVTKVSSEPEAIELVSRWQKVYN' A
#
# COMPACT_ATOMS: atom_id res chain seq x y z
N MET A 1 4.50 14.85 11.02
CA MET A 1 4.73 13.41 10.87
C MET A 1 3.56 12.79 10.11
N GLN A 2 3.86 12.02 9.08
CA GLN A 2 2.80 11.39 8.28
C GLN A 2 2.36 10.08 8.94
N ARG A 3 1.08 10.01 9.24
CA ARG A 3 0.49 8.80 9.82
C ARG A 3 0.13 7.78 8.75
N VAL A 4 -0.19 8.26 7.54
CA VAL A 4 -0.61 7.40 6.43
C VAL A 4 0.49 7.38 5.39
N LYS A 5 0.89 6.18 4.99
CA LYS A 5 1.92 6.01 3.97
C LYS A 5 1.68 4.69 3.23
N TYR A 6 2.38 4.51 2.11
CA TYR A 6 2.35 3.23 1.43
C TYR A 6 3.77 2.77 1.12
N ASP A 7 3.91 1.48 0.92
CA ASP A 7 5.18 0.88 0.57
C ASP A 7 4.94 -0.16 -0.51
N LYS A 8 5.91 -0.28 -1.42
CA LYS A 8 5.84 -1.25 -2.50
C LYS A 8 6.63 -2.49 -2.10
N VAL A 9 5.97 -3.63 -2.17
CA VAL A 9 6.63 -4.91 -1.97
C VAL A 9 6.37 -5.79 -3.18
N GLU A 10 7.27 -6.74 -3.42
CA GLU A 10 7.10 -7.68 -4.51
C GLU A 10 6.86 -9.06 -3.93
N VAL A 11 5.82 -9.72 -4.42
CA VAL A 11 5.41 -11.03 -3.92
C VAL A 11 5.31 -12.03 -5.06
N TYR A 12 5.55 -13.30 -4.74
CA TYR A 12 5.30 -14.39 -5.66
C TYR A 12 3.85 -14.85 -5.50
N HIS A 13 3.23 -15.17 -6.61
CA HIS A 13 1.85 -15.64 -6.59
C HIS A 13 1.84 -17.13 -6.91
N GLY A 14 1.56 -17.95 -5.89
CA GLY A 14 1.55 -19.40 -6.04
C GLY A 14 2.92 -19.95 -6.41
N ASN A 15 2.96 -20.81 -7.42
CA ASN A 15 4.20 -21.39 -7.92
C ASN A 15 4.83 -20.58 -9.05
N SER A 16 4.35 -19.38 -9.28
CA SER A 16 4.87 -18.51 -10.33
C SER A 16 6.28 -18.04 -9.98
N LYS A 17 7.14 -17.98 -11.00
CA LYS A 17 8.48 -17.41 -10.84
C LYS A 17 8.48 -15.90 -11.02
N LYS A 18 7.33 -15.33 -11.36
CA LYS A 18 7.21 -13.89 -11.56
C LYS A 18 6.82 -13.22 -10.26
N LYS A 19 7.40 -12.07 -10.01
CA LYS A 19 7.06 -11.23 -8.87
C LYS A 19 6.00 -10.22 -9.29
N PHE A 20 5.05 -9.98 -8.41
CA PHE A 20 3.98 -9.00 -8.65
C PHE A 20 4.12 -7.89 -7.62
N PRO A 21 3.94 -6.62 -8.03
CA PRO A 21 3.97 -5.52 -7.06
C PRO A 21 2.69 -5.51 -6.24
N VAL A 22 2.85 -5.29 -4.95
CA VAL A 22 1.73 -5.09 -4.03
C VAL A 22 2.07 -3.86 -3.21
N TYR A 23 1.11 -2.96 -3.08
CA TYR A 23 1.30 -1.72 -2.33
C TYR A 23 0.57 -1.83 -1.01
N GLU A 24 1.33 -1.83 0.08
CA GLU A 24 0.79 -1.94 1.43
C GLU A 24 0.54 -0.56 1.97
N ILE A 25 -0.68 -0.33 2.45
CA ILE A 25 -1.07 0.96 3.00
C ILE A 25 -0.98 0.87 4.51
N TYR A 26 -0.27 1.83 5.10
CA TYR A 26 -0.01 1.85 6.54
C TYR A 26 -0.71 3.03 7.19
N LEU A 27 -1.24 2.78 8.38
CA LEU A 27 -1.70 3.83 9.28
C LEU A 27 -1.02 3.58 10.63
N ASP A 28 -0.22 4.54 11.07
CA ASP A 28 0.53 4.45 12.33
C ASP A 28 1.36 3.15 12.41
N ASP A 29 2.04 2.84 11.30
CA ASP A 29 2.93 1.67 11.16
C ASP A 29 2.20 0.32 11.14
N MET A 30 0.88 0.34 11.02
CA MET A 30 0.10 -0.90 10.88
C MET A 30 -0.46 -0.99 9.46
N ILE A 31 -0.36 -2.18 8.87
CA ILE A 31 -0.93 -2.43 7.55
C ILE A 31 -2.44 -2.49 7.68
N VAL A 32 -3.14 -1.64 6.95
CA VAL A 32 -4.60 -1.58 7.00
C VAL A 32 -5.24 -2.13 5.75
N THR A 33 -4.53 -2.07 4.61
CA THR A 33 -5.01 -2.68 3.37
C THR A 33 -3.87 -2.84 2.40
N LYS A 34 -4.12 -3.58 1.33
CA LYS A 34 -3.16 -3.77 0.24
C LYS A 34 -3.88 -3.56 -1.08
N VAL A 35 -3.17 -2.97 -2.03
CA VAL A 35 -3.69 -2.79 -3.39
C VAL A 35 -2.63 -3.23 -4.37
N SER A 36 -3.06 -3.54 -5.60
CA SER A 36 -2.16 -4.09 -6.61
C SER A 36 -1.68 -3.05 -7.62
N SER A 37 -2.10 -1.79 -7.50
CA SER A 37 -1.65 -0.74 -8.41
C SER A 37 -1.24 0.50 -7.65
N GLU A 38 -0.21 1.18 -8.17
CA GLU A 38 0.29 2.40 -7.52
C GLU A 38 -0.73 3.54 -7.56
N PRO A 39 -1.47 3.77 -8.66
CA PRO A 39 -2.48 4.82 -8.65
C PRO A 39 -3.53 4.63 -7.55
N GLU A 40 -3.95 3.40 -7.29
CA GLU A 40 -4.88 3.11 -6.21
C GLU A 40 -4.25 3.41 -4.84
N ALA A 41 -2.99 3.05 -4.66
CA ALA A 41 -2.28 3.31 -3.42
C ALA A 41 -2.19 4.81 -3.15
N ILE A 42 -1.80 5.58 -4.17
CA ILE A 42 -1.69 7.03 -4.05
C ILE A 42 -3.03 7.65 -3.71
N GLU A 43 -4.09 7.21 -4.37
CA GLU A 43 -5.44 7.72 -4.12
C GLU A 43 -5.88 7.43 -2.69
N LEU A 44 -5.68 6.21 -2.21
CA LEU A 44 -6.05 5.85 -0.85
C LEU A 44 -5.26 6.62 0.19
N VAL A 45 -3.95 6.73 0.00
CA VAL A 45 -3.10 7.49 0.91
C VAL A 45 -3.53 8.95 0.95
N SER A 46 -3.78 9.55 -0.21
CA SER A 46 -4.23 10.94 -0.30
C SER A 46 -5.55 11.15 0.43
N ARG A 47 -6.49 10.22 0.23
CA ARG A 47 -7.81 10.30 0.86
C ARG A 47 -7.71 10.17 2.38
N TRP A 48 -6.92 9.21 2.85
CA TRP A 48 -6.78 8.95 4.28
C TRP A 48 -5.97 10.04 4.98
N GLN A 49 -5.02 10.64 4.29
CA GLN A 49 -4.27 11.76 4.87
C GLN A 49 -5.17 12.94 5.20
N LYS A 50 -6.23 13.15 4.44
CA LYS A 50 -7.19 14.21 4.72
C LYS A 50 -7.97 13.93 6.01
N VAL A 51 -8.08 12.67 6.39
CA VAL A 51 -8.83 12.27 7.58
C VAL A 51 -7.91 12.17 8.81
N TYR A 52 -6.73 11.60 8.64
CA TYR A 52 -5.88 11.22 9.77
C TYR A 52 -4.66 12.09 9.97
N ASN A 53 -4.25 12.87 9.00
CA ASN A 53 -3.09 13.75 9.16
C ASN A 53 -3.48 15.14 9.62
#